data_b7ddab742a8789357407a18de02bdb08
#
_entry.id   b7ddab742a8789357407a18de02bdb08
#
_cell.length_a   1.000
_cell.length_b   1.000
_cell.length_c   1.000
_cell.angle_alpha   90.00
_cell.angle_beta   90.00
_cell.angle_gamma   90.00
#
_symmetry.space_group_name_H-M   'P 1'
#
loop_
_entity.id
_entity.type
_entity.pdbx_description
1 polymer ?
#
loop_
_entity_poly.entity_id
_entity_poly.type
_entity_poly.pdbx_seq_one_letter_code
_entity_poly.pdbx_strand_id
1 'polypeptide(L)'
;MKAVYPGSFNPPTIGHIAIANSAIKRFSISELHLAISTVALGKEKLTGPSVADRVKILEKSLRLIPEASALETPKQLIADIAEGYDLVILGADKWAQLHDLAFYKDEPHMAECLSRLPKLAVAPRNGIAVPQEILLTVPEEINSISSSEVRRGKFEWMTKEAFDVGKERGLWGLE
;
A
#
# COMPACT_ATOMS: atom_id res chain seq x y z
N MET A 1 -18.39 5.12 1.89
CA MET A 1 -17.45 4.26 2.65
C MET A 1 -16.09 4.93 2.66
N LYS A 2 -15.48 5.02 3.83
CA LYS A 2 -14.12 5.56 4.01
C LYS A 2 -13.12 4.42 4.14
N ALA A 3 -12.04 4.45 3.35
CA ALA A 3 -11.05 3.38 3.30
C ALA A 3 -9.62 3.88 3.43
N VAL A 4 -8.73 3.02 3.90
CA VAL A 4 -7.29 3.28 3.94
C VAL A 4 -6.52 2.17 3.23
N TYR A 5 -5.47 2.56 2.51
CA TYR A 5 -4.52 1.67 1.85
C TYR A 5 -3.10 1.98 2.35
N PRO A 6 -2.66 1.30 3.41
CA PRO A 6 -1.31 1.48 3.95
C PRO A 6 -0.25 0.89 3.01
N GLY A 7 0.82 1.64 2.76
CA GLY A 7 1.92 1.17 1.93
C GLY A 7 3.15 2.07 2.01
N SER A 8 4.27 1.60 1.49
CA SER A 8 5.48 2.42 1.35
C SER A 8 5.49 3.25 0.06
N PHE A 9 4.82 2.76 -0.99
CA PHE A 9 4.75 3.39 -2.32
C PHE A 9 6.10 3.91 -2.79
N ASN A 10 7.10 3.05 -2.75
CA ASN A 10 8.51 3.39 -2.98
C ASN A 10 9.13 2.58 -4.14
N PRO A 11 8.83 2.92 -5.42
CA PRO A 11 7.91 3.96 -5.91
C PRO A 11 6.44 3.55 -5.97
N PRO A 12 5.52 4.49 -6.27
CA PRO A 12 4.17 4.17 -6.74
C PRO A 12 4.20 3.39 -8.04
N THR A 13 3.35 2.37 -8.17
CA THR A 13 3.26 1.49 -9.34
C THR A 13 1.86 1.48 -9.94
N ILE A 14 1.76 1.07 -11.20
CA ILE A 14 0.46 0.83 -11.86
C ILE A 14 -0.37 -0.22 -11.12
N GLY A 15 0.29 -1.16 -10.41
CA GLY A 15 -0.38 -2.12 -9.54
C GLY A 15 -1.10 -1.47 -8.36
N HIS A 16 -0.49 -0.48 -7.71
CA HIS A 16 -1.15 0.27 -6.63
C HIS A 16 -2.39 1.01 -7.13
N ILE A 17 -2.30 1.63 -8.31
CA ILE A 17 -3.42 2.33 -8.94
C ILE A 17 -4.55 1.37 -9.31
N ALA A 18 -4.22 0.21 -9.87
CA ALA A 18 -5.21 -0.81 -10.22
C ALA A 18 -5.93 -1.37 -8.97
N ILE A 19 -5.20 -1.61 -7.88
CA ILE A 19 -5.77 -2.04 -6.59
C ILE A 19 -6.72 -0.97 -6.05
N ALA A 20 -6.31 0.30 -6.02
CA ALA A 20 -7.14 1.41 -5.57
C ALA A 20 -8.45 1.50 -6.37
N ASN A 21 -8.37 1.50 -7.70
CA ASN A 21 -9.54 1.55 -8.59
C ASN A 21 -10.47 0.34 -8.40
N SER A 22 -9.91 -0.87 -8.27
CA SER A 22 -10.69 -2.09 -8.04
C SER A 22 -11.46 -2.04 -6.70
N ALA A 23 -10.81 -1.55 -5.65
CA ALA A 23 -11.44 -1.38 -4.35
C ALA A 23 -12.52 -0.30 -4.36
N ILE A 24 -12.24 0.87 -4.95
CA ILE A 24 -13.22 1.97 -5.08
C ILE A 24 -14.48 1.46 -5.78
N LYS A 25 -14.32 0.77 -6.90
CA LYS A 25 -15.43 0.23 -7.69
C LYS A 25 -16.22 -0.83 -6.91
N ARG A 26 -15.53 -1.79 -6.26
CA ARG A 26 -16.18 -2.93 -5.57
C ARG A 26 -16.95 -2.49 -4.32
N PHE A 27 -16.40 -1.55 -3.56
CA PHE A 27 -16.94 -1.17 -2.25
C PHE A 27 -17.63 0.20 -2.25
N SER A 28 -17.75 0.86 -3.41
CA SER A 28 -18.32 2.22 -3.53
C SER A 28 -17.65 3.18 -2.54
N ILE A 29 -16.32 3.17 -2.53
CA ILE A 29 -15.52 4.01 -1.64
C ILE A 29 -15.68 5.47 -2.08
N SER A 30 -16.05 6.33 -1.15
CA SER A 30 -16.19 7.77 -1.37
C SER A 30 -14.95 8.57 -0.95
N GLU A 31 -14.11 7.96 -0.09
CA GLU A 31 -12.87 8.56 0.41
C GLU A 31 -11.85 7.46 0.64
N LEU A 32 -10.74 7.47 -0.11
CA LEU A 32 -9.64 6.53 0.00
C LEU A 32 -8.34 7.26 0.35
N HIS A 33 -7.75 6.92 1.48
CA HIS A 33 -6.43 7.43 1.87
C HIS A 33 -5.34 6.37 1.62
N LEU A 34 -4.36 6.71 0.78
CA LEU A 34 -3.13 5.94 0.66
C LEU A 34 -2.14 6.46 1.71
N ALA A 35 -1.93 5.67 2.78
CA ALA A 35 -1.20 6.12 3.97
C ALA A 35 0.25 5.61 3.98
N ILE A 36 1.21 6.53 4.11
CA ILE A 36 2.63 6.21 4.26
C ILE A 36 3.04 6.46 5.71
N SER A 37 3.48 5.40 6.41
CA SER A 37 4.00 5.54 7.76
C SER A 37 5.36 6.25 7.76
N THR A 38 5.53 7.21 8.67
CA THR A 38 6.84 7.85 8.94
C THR A 38 7.76 6.93 9.75
N VAL A 39 7.20 5.88 10.37
CA VAL A 39 7.93 4.86 11.14
C VAL A 39 7.88 3.55 10.36
N ALA A 40 9.06 3.07 9.90
CA ALA A 40 9.13 1.79 9.20
C ALA A 40 8.79 0.62 10.14
N LEU A 41 7.94 -0.30 9.68
CA LEU A 41 7.76 -1.62 10.29
C LEU A 41 8.95 -2.50 9.87
N GLY A 42 9.86 -2.75 10.82
CA GLY A 42 11.01 -3.61 10.60
C GLY A 42 12.32 -2.86 10.33
N LYS A 43 13.39 -3.64 10.16
CA LYS A 43 14.77 -3.14 10.00
C LYS A 43 15.10 -2.62 8.59
N GLU A 44 14.11 -2.45 7.72
CA GLU A 44 14.35 -1.96 6.37
C GLU A 44 14.78 -0.49 6.43
N LYS A 45 16.06 -0.25 6.19
CA LYS A 45 16.52 1.07 5.76
C LYS A 45 15.90 1.33 4.41
N LEU A 46 14.78 2.05 4.39
CA LEU A 46 14.15 2.48 3.15
C LEU A 46 15.12 3.41 2.44
N THR A 47 15.83 2.88 1.45
CA THR A 47 16.60 3.68 0.50
C THR A 47 15.61 4.36 -0.46
N GLY A 48 15.84 5.62 -0.76
CA GLY A 48 15.00 6.36 -1.69
C GLY A 48 14.52 7.70 -1.13
N PRO A 49 13.50 8.30 -1.74
CA PRO A 49 12.99 9.62 -1.34
C PRO A 49 12.38 9.61 0.06
N SER A 50 12.37 10.78 0.70
CA SER A 50 11.73 10.99 2.01
C SER A 50 10.25 10.61 1.98
N VAL A 51 9.63 10.41 3.16
CA VAL A 51 8.17 10.15 3.23
C VAL A 51 7.40 11.30 2.59
N ALA A 52 7.75 12.54 2.90
CA ALA A 52 7.11 13.72 2.34
C ALA A 52 7.23 13.79 0.80
N ASP A 53 8.39 13.43 0.23
CA ASP A 53 8.55 13.34 -1.23
C ASP A 53 7.68 12.23 -1.82
N ARG A 54 7.63 11.06 -1.17
CA ARG A 54 6.79 9.94 -1.63
C ARG A 54 5.31 10.29 -1.62
N VAL A 55 4.83 11.00 -0.58
CA VAL A 55 3.45 11.52 -0.53
C VAL A 55 3.18 12.43 -1.73
N LYS A 56 4.06 13.39 -2.02
CA LYS A 56 3.91 14.31 -3.17
C LYS A 56 3.89 13.57 -4.51
N ILE A 57 4.74 12.56 -4.68
CA ILE A 57 4.79 11.76 -5.91
C ILE A 57 3.52 10.90 -6.04
N LEU A 58 3.07 10.32 -4.94
CA LEU A 58 1.85 9.51 -4.90
C LEU A 58 0.61 10.38 -5.21
N GLU A 59 0.50 11.58 -4.63
CA GLU A 59 -0.56 12.54 -4.95
C GLU A 59 -0.63 12.84 -6.46
N LYS A 60 0.50 13.07 -7.09
CA LYS A 60 0.55 13.26 -8.56
C LYS A 60 0.02 12.04 -9.30
N SER A 61 0.35 10.83 -8.83
CA SER A 61 -0.09 9.58 -9.43
C SER A 61 -1.60 9.32 -9.26
N LEU A 62 -2.20 9.93 -8.23
CA LEU A 62 -3.63 9.78 -7.90
C LEU A 62 -4.53 10.85 -8.54
N ARG A 63 -3.98 11.84 -9.25
CA ARG A 63 -4.72 13.01 -9.78
C ARG A 63 -5.97 12.68 -10.62
N LEU A 64 -6.05 11.49 -11.19
CA LEU A 64 -7.20 11.05 -11.99
C LEU A 64 -8.20 10.19 -11.20
N ILE A 65 -8.00 10.05 -9.89
CA ILE A 65 -8.85 9.28 -8.98
C ILE A 65 -9.35 10.24 -7.89
N PRO A 66 -10.47 10.94 -8.12
CA PRO A 66 -10.94 12.00 -7.24
C PRO A 66 -11.28 11.54 -5.83
N GLU A 67 -11.58 10.26 -5.64
CA GLU A 67 -11.85 9.64 -4.33
C GLU A 67 -10.58 9.39 -3.52
N ALA A 68 -9.38 9.42 -4.15
CA ALA A 68 -8.13 9.01 -3.53
C ALA A 68 -7.22 10.20 -3.24
N SER A 69 -6.56 10.15 -2.08
CA SER A 69 -5.50 11.08 -1.68
C SER A 69 -4.38 10.34 -0.93
N ALA A 70 -3.19 10.93 -0.90
CA ALA A 70 -2.08 10.40 -0.13
C ALA A 70 -1.90 11.17 1.18
N LEU A 71 -1.45 10.48 2.22
CA LEU A 71 -1.10 11.13 3.48
C LEU A 71 0.07 10.42 4.18
N GLU A 72 0.76 11.14 5.03
CA GLU A 72 1.69 10.54 5.99
C GLU A 72 1.01 10.31 7.33
N THR A 73 1.48 9.29 8.06
CA THR A 73 0.99 8.96 9.39
C THR A 73 2.13 8.55 10.32
N PRO A 74 2.14 8.97 11.58
CA PRO A 74 3.10 8.50 12.56
C PRO A 74 2.78 7.09 13.09
N LYS A 75 1.60 6.56 12.79
CA LYS A 75 1.17 5.23 13.20
C LYS A 75 1.95 4.16 12.44
N GLN A 76 2.31 3.08 13.12
CA GLN A 76 3.14 2.01 12.57
C GLN A 76 2.33 0.74 12.25
N LEU A 77 1.51 0.29 13.20
CA LEU A 77 0.70 -0.91 13.04
C LEU A 77 -0.49 -0.66 12.13
N ILE A 78 -0.82 -1.65 11.32
CA ILE A 78 -1.97 -1.57 10.40
C ILE A 78 -3.27 -1.30 11.16
N ALA A 79 -3.47 -1.93 12.32
CA ALA A 79 -4.65 -1.71 13.16
C ALA A 79 -4.79 -0.25 13.60
N ASP A 80 -3.67 0.39 13.96
CA ASP A 80 -3.66 1.78 14.38
C ASP A 80 -3.90 2.73 13.17
N ILE A 81 -3.30 2.42 12.01
CA ILE A 81 -3.51 3.19 10.78
C ILE A 81 -4.97 3.09 10.33
N ALA A 82 -5.58 1.91 10.48
CA ALA A 82 -6.95 1.63 10.05
C ALA A 82 -8.03 2.14 11.01
N GLU A 83 -7.66 2.70 12.16
CA GLU A 83 -8.59 3.24 13.13
C GLU A 83 -9.45 4.37 12.53
N GLY A 84 -10.78 4.25 12.63
CA GLY A 84 -11.74 5.21 12.09
C GLY A 84 -12.04 5.05 10.60
N TYR A 85 -11.54 3.98 9.96
CA TYR A 85 -11.90 3.62 8.60
C TYR A 85 -12.87 2.43 8.58
N ASP A 86 -13.70 2.35 7.55
CA ASP A 86 -14.66 1.24 7.34
C ASP A 86 -13.99 0.03 6.68
N LEU A 87 -12.92 0.26 5.93
CA LEU A 87 -12.20 -0.73 5.13
C LEU A 87 -10.71 -0.45 5.13
N VAL A 88 -9.90 -1.50 5.27
CA VAL A 88 -8.46 -1.44 4.98
C VAL A 88 -8.12 -2.31 3.78
N ILE A 89 -7.38 -1.72 2.85
CA ILE A 89 -6.89 -2.38 1.64
C ILE A 89 -5.44 -2.78 1.88
N LEU A 90 -5.10 -4.04 1.61
CA LEU A 90 -3.76 -4.58 1.78
C LEU A 90 -3.32 -5.35 0.53
N GLY A 91 -2.03 -5.37 0.24
CA GLY A 91 -1.45 -6.43 -0.56
C GLY A 91 -1.30 -7.71 0.26
N ALA A 92 -1.31 -8.87 -0.39
CA ALA A 92 -1.19 -10.17 0.29
C ALA A 92 0.07 -10.28 1.16
N ASP A 93 1.18 -9.63 0.78
CA ASP A 93 2.40 -9.58 1.61
C ASP A 93 2.14 -8.92 2.98
N LYS A 94 1.40 -7.80 2.99
CA LYS A 94 1.04 -7.10 4.22
C LYS A 94 0.01 -7.87 5.05
N TRP A 95 -0.94 -8.53 4.38
CA TRP A 95 -1.88 -9.41 5.05
C TRP A 95 -1.17 -10.56 5.76
N ALA A 96 -0.17 -11.19 5.12
CA ALA A 96 0.66 -12.21 5.76
C ALA A 96 1.41 -11.67 7.00
N GLN A 97 1.92 -10.44 6.94
CA GLN A 97 2.58 -9.78 8.07
C GLN A 97 1.64 -9.54 9.27
N LEU A 98 0.33 -9.38 9.05
CA LEU A 98 -0.63 -9.23 10.16
C LEU A 98 -0.66 -10.47 11.08
N HIS A 99 -0.27 -11.63 10.59
CA HIS A 99 -0.27 -12.90 11.31
C HIS A 99 1.15 -13.33 11.76
N ASP A 100 2.13 -12.47 11.58
CA ASP A 100 3.51 -12.71 12.00
C ASP A 100 3.79 -12.01 13.34
N LEU A 101 3.99 -12.83 14.38
CA LEU A 101 4.24 -12.37 15.75
C LEU A 101 5.46 -11.45 15.87
N ALA A 102 6.40 -11.52 14.91
CA ALA A 102 7.60 -10.67 14.91
C ALA A 102 7.30 -9.16 14.85
N PHE A 103 6.09 -8.78 14.40
CA PHE A 103 5.65 -7.38 14.34
C PHE A 103 4.91 -6.89 15.59
N TYR A 104 4.72 -7.76 16.60
CA TYR A 104 3.97 -7.46 17.83
C TYR A 104 4.84 -7.72 19.06
N LYS A 105 4.37 -7.24 20.20
CA LYS A 105 5.06 -7.47 21.49
C LYS A 105 4.92 -8.93 21.92
N ASP A 106 3.72 -9.49 21.76
CA ASP A 106 3.33 -10.83 22.16
C ASP A 106 2.03 -11.25 21.45
N GLU A 107 1.61 -12.51 21.65
CA GLU A 107 0.36 -13.03 21.07
C GLU A 107 -0.91 -12.27 21.51
N PRO A 108 -1.10 -11.90 22.81
CA PRO A 108 -2.24 -11.09 23.21
C PRO A 108 -2.30 -9.74 22.50
N HIS A 109 -1.17 -9.07 22.29
CA HIS A 109 -1.10 -7.81 21.58
C HIS A 109 -1.45 -7.98 20.10
N MET A 110 -0.98 -9.06 19.45
CA MET A 110 -1.37 -9.39 18.08
C MET A 110 -2.88 -9.64 17.97
N ALA A 111 -3.44 -10.44 18.88
CA ALA A 111 -4.89 -10.73 18.89
C ALA A 111 -5.73 -9.47 19.10
N GLU A 112 -5.30 -8.59 19.99
CA GLU A 112 -5.96 -7.28 20.21
C GLU A 112 -5.91 -6.41 18.94
N CYS A 113 -4.76 -6.28 18.30
CA CYS A 113 -4.62 -5.53 17.04
C CYS A 113 -5.50 -6.11 15.93
N LEU A 114 -5.52 -7.44 15.76
CA LEU A 114 -6.36 -8.09 14.75
C LEU A 114 -7.85 -7.86 15.00
N SER A 115 -8.27 -7.85 16.27
CA SER A 115 -9.68 -7.62 16.66
C SER A 115 -10.19 -6.21 16.34
N ARG A 116 -9.30 -5.23 16.24
CA ARG A 116 -9.62 -3.82 15.90
C ARG A 116 -9.70 -3.53 14.42
N LEU A 117 -9.26 -4.47 13.57
CA LEU A 117 -9.27 -4.24 12.13
C LEU A 117 -10.70 -4.09 11.60
N PRO A 118 -10.95 -3.08 10.71
CA PRO A 118 -12.22 -2.98 10.00
C PRO A 118 -12.33 -4.09 8.94
N LYS A 119 -13.27 -3.98 8.01
CA LYS A 119 -13.33 -4.88 6.85
C LYS A 119 -11.99 -4.91 6.13
N LEU A 120 -11.63 -6.08 5.59
CA LEU A 120 -10.41 -6.29 4.83
C LEU A 120 -10.73 -6.45 3.35
N ALA A 121 -9.88 -5.85 2.49
CA ALA A 121 -9.81 -6.13 1.08
C ALA A 121 -8.36 -6.41 0.73
N VAL A 122 -8.03 -7.64 0.37
CA VAL A 122 -6.65 -8.08 0.14
C VAL A 122 -6.42 -8.34 -1.35
N ALA A 123 -5.53 -7.56 -1.94
CA ALA A 123 -5.10 -7.77 -3.32
C ALA A 123 -4.21 -9.03 -3.41
N PRO A 124 -4.47 -9.92 -4.37
CA PRO A 124 -3.73 -11.16 -4.51
C PRO A 124 -2.26 -10.92 -4.85
N ARG A 125 -1.42 -11.88 -4.50
CA ARG A 125 -0.03 -11.96 -4.91
C ARG A 125 0.35 -13.40 -5.15
N ASN A 126 1.16 -13.64 -6.17
CA ASN A 126 1.61 -14.99 -6.49
C ASN A 126 2.28 -15.66 -5.28
N GLY A 127 1.84 -16.88 -4.96
CA GLY A 127 2.39 -17.68 -3.87
C GLY A 127 1.84 -17.41 -2.48
N ILE A 128 0.93 -16.45 -2.30
CA ILE A 128 0.30 -16.16 -1.01
C ILE A 128 -1.19 -16.47 -1.08
N ALA A 129 -1.63 -17.45 -0.28
CA ALA A 129 -3.04 -17.79 -0.16
C ALA A 129 -3.78 -16.72 0.64
N VAL A 130 -4.89 -16.23 0.08
CA VAL A 130 -5.77 -15.24 0.72
C VAL A 130 -7.17 -15.84 0.78
N PRO A 131 -7.85 -15.78 1.95
CA PRO A 131 -9.23 -16.22 2.07
C PRO A 131 -10.15 -15.52 1.06
N GLN A 132 -11.05 -16.29 0.44
CA GLN A 132 -11.91 -15.81 -0.65
C GLN A 132 -12.82 -14.65 -0.24
N GLU A 133 -13.26 -14.62 1.02
CA GLU A 133 -14.15 -13.61 1.57
C GLU A 133 -13.53 -12.20 1.66
N ILE A 134 -12.20 -12.12 1.78
CA ILE A 134 -11.46 -10.84 1.82
C ILE A 134 -10.68 -10.58 0.53
N LEU A 135 -10.66 -11.52 -0.42
CA LEU A 135 -9.92 -11.39 -1.66
C LEU A 135 -10.50 -10.30 -2.55
N LEU A 136 -9.68 -9.31 -2.90
CA LEU A 136 -10.01 -8.27 -3.86
C LEU A 136 -9.77 -8.77 -5.29
N THR A 137 -10.78 -8.73 -6.13
CA THR A 137 -10.63 -9.02 -7.56
C THR A 137 -9.89 -7.87 -8.24
N VAL A 138 -8.77 -8.16 -8.86
CA VAL A 138 -7.92 -7.22 -9.60
C VAL A 138 -7.53 -7.85 -10.94
N PRO A 139 -7.06 -7.06 -11.92
CA PRO A 139 -6.49 -7.61 -13.15
C PRO A 139 -5.34 -8.57 -12.86
N GLU A 140 -5.30 -9.73 -13.51
CA GLU A 140 -4.33 -10.79 -13.22
C GLU A 140 -2.88 -10.34 -13.43
N GLU A 141 -2.66 -9.50 -14.44
CA GLU A 141 -1.35 -8.97 -14.82
C GLU A 141 -0.67 -8.15 -13.70
N ILE A 142 -1.43 -7.64 -12.72
CA ILE A 142 -0.83 -6.86 -11.62
C ILE A 142 -0.31 -7.72 -10.46
N ASN A 143 -0.60 -9.02 -10.44
CA ASN A 143 -0.24 -9.91 -9.33
C ASN A 143 1.28 -9.99 -9.09
N SER A 144 2.09 -9.75 -10.12
CA SER A 144 3.56 -9.72 -10.04
C SER A 144 4.16 -8.34 -9.80
N ILE A 145 3.35 -7.26 -9.92
CA ILE A 145 3.82 -5.88 -9.85
C ILE A 145 4.13 -5.48 -8.41
N SER A 146 5.35 -5.03 -8.15
CA SER A 146 5.75 -4.48 -6.85
C SER A 146 6.78 -3.38 -6.97
N SER A 147 6.84 -2.51 -5.95
CA SER A 147 7.89 -1.51 -5.84
C SER A 147 9.29 -2.14 -5.71
N SER A 148 9.40 -3.32 -5.11
CA SER A 148 10.68 -4.03 -4.99
C SER A 148 11.20 -4.47 -6.35
N GLU A 149 10.35 -5.00 -7.23
CA GLU A 149 10.73 -5.38 -8.58
C GLU A 149 11.05 -4.14 -9.45
N VAL A 150 10.34 -3.03 -9.25
CA VAL A 150 10.69 -1.76 -9.89
C VAL A 150 12.11 -1.35 -9.54
N ARG A 151 12.48 -1.38 -8.26
CA ARG A 151 13.86 -1.06 -7.81
C ARG A 151 14.93 -2.05 -8.32
N ARG A 152 14.51 -3.20 -8.85
CA ARG A 152 15.38 -4.19 -9.54
C ARG A 152 15.44 -3.99 -11.05
N GLY A 153 14.79 -2.94 -11.57
CA GLY A 153 14.86 -2.58 -13.00
C GLY A 153 13.56 -2.71 -13.78
N LYS A 154 12.43 -3.08 -13.14
CA LYS A 154 11.11 -3.16 -13.80
C LYS A 154 10.43 -1.78 -13.85
N PHE A 155 11.10 -0.78 -14.43
CA PHE A 155 10.67 0.62 -14.42
C PHE A 155 9.36 0.87 -15.19
N GLU A 156 9.01 0.00 -16.13
CA GLU A 156 7.74 0.02 -16.85
C GLU A 156 6.52 -0.17 -15.96
N TRP A 157 6.70 -0.64 -14.72
CA TRP A 157 5.64 -0.82 -13.74
C TRP A 157 5.41 0.40 -12.84
N MET A 158 6.22 1.44 -12.98
CA MET A 158 6.00 2.71 -12.28
C MET A 158 4.76 3.43 -12.85
N THR A 159 4.14 4.26 -12.01
CA THR A 159 3.25 5.29 -12.55
C THR A 159 4.07 6.25 -13.39
N LYS A 160 3.44 6.86 -14.42
CA LYS A 160 4.14 7.83 -15.27
C LYS A 160 4.74 8.97 -14.45
N GLU A 161 3.97 9.47 -13.49
CA GLU A 161 4.38 10.57 -12.61
C GLU A 161 5.59 10.21 -11.73
N ALA A 162 5.62 8.98 -11.21
CA ALA A 162 6.76 8.48 -10.45
C ALA A 162 7.99 8.29 -11.33
N PHE A 163 7.82 7.78 -12.55
CA PHE A 163 8.90 7.61 -13.52
C PHE A 163 9.51 8.96 -13.91
N ASP A 164 8.68 9.94 -14.26
CA ASP A 164 9.14 11.27 -14.68
C ASP A 164 9.95 11.94 -13.55
N VAL A 165 9.43 11.95 -12.32
CA VAL A 165 10.16 12.50 -11.15
C VAL A 165 11.42 11.67 -10.83
N GLY A 166 11.33 10.36 -10.95
CA GLY A 166 12.45 9.46 -10.72
C GLY A 166 13.61 9.74 -11.65
N LYS A 167 13.31 9.93 -12.94
CA LYS A 167 14.31 10.27 -13.96
C LYS A 167 14.90 11.66 -13.76
N GLU A 168 14.06 12.65 -13.46
CA GLU A 168 14.51 14.03 -13.19
C GLU A 168 15.46 14.13 -11.99
N ARG A 169 15.22 13.31 -10.94
CA ARG A 169 15.93 13.41 -9.67
C ARG A 169 16.92 12.26 -9.41
N GLY A 170 17.11 11.35 -10.36
CA GLY A 170 17.98 10.18 -10.18
C GLY A 170 17.52 9.23 -9.06
N LEU A 171 16.21 9.00 -8.94
CA LEU A 171 15.63 8.15 -7.90
C LEU A 171 15.45 6.71 -8.40
N TRP A 172 15.48 5.75 -7.48
CA TRP A 172 15.18 4.33 -7.74
C TRP A 172 16.06 3.66 -8.80
N GLY A 173 17.25 4.22 -9.08
CA GLY A 173 18.17 3.71 -10.11
C GLY A 173 17.87 4.20 -11.53
N LEU A 174 16.99 5.19 -11.68
CA LEU A 174 16.79 5.92 -12.93
C LEU A 174 17.90 6.99 -13.07
N GLU A 175 18.64 6.94 -14.20
CA GLU A 175 19.65 7.93 -14.60
C GLU A 175 19.11 8.86 -15.68
#